data_98902fa72b3ff036e8d16b66850becee
#
_entry.id   98902fa72b3ff036e8d16b66850becee
#
_cell.length_a   1.000
_cell.length_b   1.000
_cell.length_c   1.000
_cell.angle_alpha   90.00
_cell.angle_beta   90.00
_cell.angle_gamma   90.00
#
_symmetry.space_group_name_H-M   'P 1'
#
loop_
_entity.id
_entity.type
_entity.pdbx_description
1 polymer ?
#
loop_
_entity_poly.entity_id
_entity_poly.type
_entity_poly.pdbx_seq_one_letter_code
_entity_poly.pdbx_strand_id
1 'polypeptide(L)'
;MSTVLRQNLVQIALEWQRQYGISPSIISAISEYDAAKLVGMSDDEYSEYMRDKTAVRRGDDFIFKGVRYQIKAHRPSGKPGSFITNAGKAQNYDWDKLIWIRYNTEYEIQEAWLWERCKYIEAFDTVERISPVDMRKGRRLVSPPE
;
A
#
# COMPACT_ATOMS: atom_id res chain seq x y z
N MET A 1 -1.69 17.06 -11.09
CA MET A 1 -1.70 16.11 -12.16
C MET A 1 -1.92 14.70 -11.67
N SER A 2 -0.91 13.97 -11.18
CA SER A 2 -1.14 12.60 -10.72
C SER A 2 -2.10 12.53 -9.53
N THR A 3 -2.10 13.53 -8.64
CA THR A 3 -3.07 13.60 -7.54
C THR A 3 -4.51 13.71 -8.07
N VAL A 4 -4.72 14.49 -9.13
CA VAL A 4 -6.03 14.60 -9.79
C VAL A 4 -6.38 13.27 -10.45
N LEU A 5 -5.43 12.64 -11.11
CA LEU A 5 -5.63 11.34 -11.75
C LEU A 5 -5.98 10.27 -10.71
N ARG A 6 -5.29 10.26 -9.58
CA ARG A 6 -5.60 9.37 -8.46
C ARG A 6 -7.04 9.56 -7.98
N GLN A 7 -7.45 10.81 -7.76
CA GLN A 7 -8.81 11.12 -7.32
C GLN A 7 -9.85 10.68 -8.34
N ASN A 8 -9.59 10.88 -9.62
CA ASN A 8 -10.49 10.45 -10.69
C ASN A 8 -10.65 8.93 -10.70
N LEU A 9 -9.55 8.20 -10.55
CA LEU A 9 -9.58 6.73 -10.50
C LEU A 9 -10.39 6.25 -9.30
N VAL A 10 -10.19 6.85 -8.13
CA VAL A 10 -10.95 6.53 -6.92
C VAL A 10 -12.44 6.79 -7.11
N GLN A 11 -12.80 7.96 -7.67
CA GLN A 11 -14.20 8.30 -7.90
C GLN A 11 -14.89 7.31 -8.84
N ILE A 12 -14.21 6.92 -9.90
CA ILE A 12 -14.73 5.92 -10.84
C ILE A 12 -14.94 4.58 -10.12
N ALA A 13 -13.98 4.15 -9.30
CA ALA A 13 -14.08 2.90 -8.55
C ALA A 13 -15.26 2.91 -7.56
N LEU A 14 -15.46 4.04 -6.87
CA LEU A 14 -16.55 4.18 -5.91
C LEU A 14 -17.92 4.20 -6.63
N GLU A 15 -18.03 4.84 -7.79
CA GLU A 15 -19.24 4.81 -8.60
C GLU A 15 -19.53 3.41 -9.11
N TRP A 16 -18.51 2.71 -9.58
CA TRP A 16 -18.63 1.32 -10.01
C TRP A 16 -19.18 0.46 -8.89
N GLN A 17 -18.64 0.61 -7.68
CA GLN A 17 -19.09 -0.15 -6.52
C GLN A 17 -20.55 0.18 -6.18
N ARG A 18 -20.95 1.46 -6.24
CA ARG A 18 -22.34 1.85 -6.00
C ARG A 18 -23.29 1.20 -7.01
N GLN A 19 -22.84 1.13 -8.26
CA GLN A 19 -23.68 0.59 -9.35
C GLN A 19 -23.72 -0.94 -9.35
N TYR A 20 -22.57 -1.58 -9.12
CA TYR A 20 -22.42 -3.03 -9.31
C TYR A 20 -22.14 -3.82 -8.04
N GLY A 21 -22.01 -3.17 -6.89
CA GLY A 21 -21.85 -3.82 -5.59
C GLY A 21 -20.44 -4.19 -5.20
N ILE A 22 -19.48 -4.19 -6.12
CA ILE A 22 -18.09 -4.55 -5.86
C ILE A 22 -17.18 -3.50 -6.48
N SER A 23 -16.17 -3.06 -5.73
CA SER A 23 -15.16 -2.15 -6.26
C SER A 23 -14.20 -2.89 -7.20
N PRO A 24 -13.78 -2.28 -8.32
CA PRO A 24 -12.71 -2.86 -9.14
C PRO A 24 -11.40 -2.89 -8.36
N SER A 25 -10.48 -3.77 -8.77
CA SER A 25 -9.20 -4.00 -8.07
C SER A 25 -8.19 -2.91 -8.41
N ILE A 26 -8.31 -1.74 -7.77
CA ILE A 26 -7.40 -0.62 -7.98
C ILE A 26 -6.43 -0.41 -6.81
N ILE A 27 -6.55 -1.21 -5.74
CA ILE A 27 -5.80 -0.99 -4.51
C ILE A 27 -4.28 -1.03 -4.73
N SER A 28 -3.79 -1.91 -5.59
CA SER A 28 -2.35 -2.00 -5.88
C SER A 28 -1.83 -0.71 -6.52
N ALA A 29 -2.53 -0.20 -7.53
CA ALA A 29 -2.13 1.04 -8.20
C ALA A 29 -2.16 2.24 -7.23
N ILE A 30 -3.23 2.35 -6.46
CA ILE A 30 -3.40 3.45 -5.50
C ILE A 30 -2.33 3.39 -4.42
N SER A 31 -2.09 2.22 -3.83
CA SER A 31 -1.15 2.09 -2.72
C SER A 31 0.31 2.26 -3.14
N GLU A 32 0.69 1.79 -4.33
CA GLU A 32 2.04 2.06 -4.84
C GLU A 32 2.28 3.54 -5.03
N TYR A 33 1.33 4.23 -5.65
CA TYR A 33 1.41 5.67 -5.84
C TYR A 33 1.49 6.40 -4.49
N ASP A 34 0.59 6.08 -3.56
CA ASP A 34 0.56 6.72 -2.25
C ASP A 34 1.83 6.47 -1.46
N ALA A 35 2.36 5.24 -1.49
CA ALA A 35 3.61 4.91 -0.81
C ALA A 35 4.79 5.70 -1.39
N ALA A 36 4.86 5.80 -2.71
CA ALA A 36 5.91 6.59 -3.38
C ALA A 36 5.87 8.05 -2.91
N LYS A 37 4.68 8.63 -2.82
CA LYS A 37 4.51 10.00 -2.31
C LYS A 37 4.93 10.11 -0.84
N LEU A 38 4.58 9.13 -0.02
CA LEU A 38 4.93 9.14 1.41
C LEU A 38 6.44 9.11 1.66
N VAL A 39 7.22 8.51 0.77
CA VAL A 39 8.68 8.48 0.91
C VAL A 39 9.37 9.65 0.19
N GLY A 40 8.60 10.56 -0.40
CA GLY A 40 9.13 11.78 -1.00
C GLY A 40 9.37 11.76 -2.50
N MET A 41 8.91 10.73 -3.19
CA MET A 41 9.02 10.65 -4.64
C MET A 41 8.06 11.65 -5.29
N SER A 42 8.53 12.43 -6.25
CA SER A 42 7.66 13.34 -6.99
C SER A 42 6.82 12.60 -8.01
N ASP A 43 5.75 13.25 -8.50
CA ASP A 43 4.92 12.68 -9.54
C ASP A 43 5.72 12.39 -10.81
N ASP A 44 6.63 13.31 -11.18
CA ASP A 44 7.49 13.12 -12.34
C ASP A 44 8.45 11.94 -12.17
N GLU A 45 9.05 11.82 -10.98
CA GLU A 45 9.93 10.70 -10.67
C GLU A 45 9.18 9.37 -10.71
N TYR A 46 7.98 9.33 -10.14
CA TYR A 46 7.14 8.13 -10.16
C TYR A 46 6.74 7.76 -11.59
N SER A 47 6.30 8.74 -12.37
CA SER A 47 5.93 8.55 -13.77
C SER A 47 7.09 8.00 -14.59
N GLU A 48 8.27 8.59 -14.45
CA GLU A 48 9.47 8.14 -15.15
C GLU A 48 9.85 6.72 -14.75
N TYR A 49 9.85 6.43 -13.46
CA TYR A 49 10.14 5.08 -12.97
C TYR A 49 9.17 4.05 -13.54
N MET A 50 7.87 4.35 -13.52
CA MET A 50 6.83 3.42 -13.98
C MET A 50 6.89 3.16 -15.48
N ARG A 51 7.29 4.15 -16.28
CA ARG A 51 7.45 3.97 -17.72
C ARG A 51 8.61 3.02 -18.06
N ASP A 52 9.66 3.05 -17.25
CA ASP A 52 10.85 2.21 -17.46
C ASP A 52 10.72 0.85 -16.78
N LYS A 53 9.70 0.66 -15.95
CA LYS A 53 9.50 -0.57 -15.21
C LYS A 53 9.07 -1.69 -16.14
N THR A 54 9.74 -2.84 -16.04
CA THR A 54 9.34 -4.02 -16.79
C THR A 54 8.05 -4.59 -16.20
N ALA A 55 7.25 -5.28 -17.03
CA ALA A 55 5.97 -5.86 -16.61
C ALA A 55 6.15 -6.89 -15.50
N VAL A 56 7.32 -7.56 -15.44
CA VAL A 56 7.61 -8.55 -14.40
C VAL A 56 8.78 -8.05 -13.58
N ARG A 57 8.49 -7.67 -12.34
CA ARG A 57 9.49 -7.23 -11.38
C ARG A 57 9.39 -8.09 -10.15
N ARG A 58 10.52 -8.63 -9.70
CA ARG A 58 10.53 -9.55 -8.57
C ARG A 58 10.80 -8.80 -7.27
N GLY A 59 9.92 -9.04 -6.30
CA GLY A 59 10.18 -8.70 -4.91
C GLY A 59 9.92 -7.28 -4.49
N ASP A 60 10.01 -6.30 -5.39
CA ASP A 60 9.75 -4.91 -5.04
C ASP A 60 8.67 -4.29 -5.93
N ASP A 61 8.03 -3.23 -5.42
CA ASP A 61 7.01 -2.49 -6.15
C ASP A 61 7.57 -1.21 -6.78
N PHE A 62 8.52 -0.57 -6.12
CA PHE A 62 9.28 0.54 -6.72
C PHE A 62 10.63 0.70 -6.02
N ILE A 63 11.54 1.42 -6.70
CA ILE A 63 12.85 1.78 -6.17
C ILE A 63 12.94 3.29 -6.12
N PHE A 64 13.38 3.84 -4.99
CA PHE A 64 13.61 5.26 -4.84
C PHE A 64 14.87 5.50 -4.03
N LYS A 65 15.79 6.29 -4.58
CA LYS A 65 17.09 6.60 -3.97
C LYS A 65 17.86 5.34 -3.56
N GLY A 66 17.83 4.33 -4.42
CA GLY A 66 18.51 3.06 -4.19
C GLY A 66 17.83 2.11 -3.23
N VAL A 67 16.69 2.48 -2.65
CA VAL A 67 15.93 1.64 -1.72
C VAL A 67 14.79 0.96 -2.45
N ARG A 68 14.72 -0.36 -2.34
CA ARG A 68 13.65 -1.17 -2.91
C ARG A 68 12.50 -1.28 -1.91
N TYR A 69 11.31 -0.89 -2.35
CA TYR A 69 10.13 -0.89 -1.49
C TYR A 69 9.14 -1.97 -1.89
N GLN A 70 8.61 -2.67 -0.89
CA GLN A 70 7.48 -3.60 -1.04
C GLN A 70 6.27 -2.95 -0.38
N ILE A 71 5.13 -2.95 -1.06
CA ILE A 71 3.91 -2.32 -0.57
C ILE A 71 2.86 -3.38 -0.28
N LYS A 72 2.27 -3.29 0.90
CA LYS A 72 1.11 -4.07 1.30
C LYS A 72 0.01 -3.11 1.71
N ALA A 73 -1.19 -3.31 1.20
CA ALA A 73 -2.28 -2.39 1.48
C ALA A 73 -3.60 -3.14 1.61
N HIS A 74 -4.47 -2.60 2.44
CA HIS A 74 -5.78 -3.19 2.69
C HIS A 74 -6.85 -2.10 2.78
N ARG A 75 -8.01 -2.43 2.24
CA ARG A 75 -9.21 -1.60 2.26
C ARG A 75 -10.39 -2.46 2.67
N PRO A 76 -11.26 -2.01 3.59
CA PRO A 76 -12.50 -2.72 3.89
C PRO A 76 -13.37 -2.81 2.63
N SER A 77 -14.14 -3.88 2.51
CA SER A 77 -14.96 -4.11 1.30
C SER A 77 -16.08 -3.09 1.11
N GLY A 78 -16.43 -2.35 2.17
CA GLY A 78 -17.56 -1.41 2.16
C GLY A 78 -18.88 -2.05 2.56
N LYS A 79 -18.91 -3.37 2.74
CA LYS A 79 -20.10 -4.05 3.23
C LYS A 79 -20.22 -3.87 4.75
N PRO A 80 -21.45 -3.81 5.30
CA PRO A 80 -21.63 -3.70 6.75
C PRO A 80 -20.87 -4.79 7.50
N GLY A 81 -20.13 -4.40 8.55
CA GLY A 81 -19.34 -5.33 9.35
C GLY A 81 -17.97 -5.68 8.77
N SER A 82 -17.62 -5.18 7.59
CA SER A 82 -16.30 -5.42 7.00
C SER A 82 -15.23 -4.63 7.75
N PHE A 83 -14.15 -5.31 8.14
CA PHE A 83 -12.99 -4.67 8.74
C PHE A 83 -11.74 -5.51 8.47
N ILE A 84 -10.58 -4.88 8.61
CA ILE A 84 -9.30 -5.51 8.29
C ILE A 84 -8.76 -6.23 9.51
N THR A 85 -8.59 -7.56 9.40
CA THR A 85 -8.07 -8.40 10.48
C THR A 85 -6.68 -8.96 10.19
N ASN A 86 -6.22 -8.86 8.95
CA ASN A 86 -4.98 -9.47 8.49
C ASN A 86 -4.22 -8.45 7.64
N ALA A 87 -2.94 -8.22 7.98
CA ALA A 87 -2.08 -7.30 7.23
C ALA A 87 -1.39 -7.96 6.03
N GLY A 88 -1.50 -9.26 5.91
CA GLY A 88 -0.81 -10.01 4.85
C GLY A 88 0.69 -10.11 5.09
N LYS A 89 1.26 -11.29 4.88
CA LYS A 89 2.69 -11.51 5.03
C LYS A 89 3.39 -11.35 3.69
N ALA A 90 4.58 -10.75 3.68
CA ALA A 90 5.40 -10.67 2.48
C ALA A 90 5.75 -12.07 1.99
N GLN A 91 5.67 -12.29 0.69
CA GLN A 91 5.91 -13.61 0.08
C GLN A 91 7.39 -13.89 -0.13
N ASN A 92 8.22 -12.83 -0.13
CA ASN A 92 9.66 -12.93 -0.29
C ASN A 92 10.33 -11.77 0.46
N TYR A 93 11.67 -11.77 0.44
CA TYR A 93 12.46 -10.71 1.09
C TYR A 93 13.38 -9.99 0.07
N ASP A 94 12.97 -9.93 -1.19
CA ASP A 94 13.72 -9.27 -2.26
C ASP A 94 13.49 -7.76 -2.29
N TRP A 95 13.38 -7.16 -1.13
CA TRP A 95 13.16 -5.72 -0.93
C TRP A 95 13.94 -5.24 0.29
N ASP A 96 14.11 -3.92 0.41
CA ASP A 96 14.85 -3.32 1.53
C ASP A 96 13.91 -2.84 2.63
N LYS A 97 12.77 -2.26 2.25
CA LYS A 97 11.77 -1.75 3.18
C LYS A 97 10.37 -2.12 2.71
N LEU A 98 9.49 -2.35 3.69
CA LEU A 98 8.09 -2.66 3.42
C LEU A 98 7.23 -1.55 4.01
N ILE A 99 6.23 -1.10 3.25
CA ILE A 99 5.24 -0.14 3.73
C ILE A 99 3.88 -0.82 3.72
N TRP A 100 3.22 -0.81 4.89
CA TRP A 100 1.84 -1.27 5.02
C TRP A 100 0.92 -0.07 5.16
N ILE A 101 -0.12 0.00 4.32
CA ILE A 101 -1.10 1.09 4.30
C ILE A 101 -2.49 0.51 4.56
N ARG A 102 -3.22 1.12 5.50
CA ARG A 102 -4.62 0.81 5.71
C ARG A 102 -5.47 1.97 5.23
N TYR A 103 -6.46 1.65 4.40
CA TYR A 103 -7.41 2.61 3.85
C TYR A 103 -8.78 2.47 4.50
N ASN A 104 -9.60 3.52 4.38
CA ASN A 104 -11.04 3.41 4.62
C ASN A 104 -11.73 2.97 3.33
N THR A 105 -13.07 2.90 3.35
CA THR A 105 -13.84 2.46 2.19
C THR A 105 -13.73 3.41 0.99
N GLU A 106 -13.30 4.64 1.22
CA GLU A 106 -13.18 5.67 0.18
C GLU A 106 -11.75 5.86 -0.33
N TYR A 107 -10.87 4.90 -0.04
CA TYR A 107 -9.46 4.92 -0.45
C TYR A 107 -8.68 6.08 0.16
N GLU A 108 -9.09 6.52 1.35
CA GLU A 108 -8.33 7.51 2.11
C GLU A 108 -7.40 6.79 3.09
N ILE A 109 -6.14 7.22 3.15
CA ILE A 109 -5.15 6.59 4.03
C ILE A 109 -5.53 6.83 5.48
N GLN A 110 -5.67 5.76 6.24
CA GLN A 110 -5.93 5.83 7.68
C GLN A 110 -4.64 5.73 8.47
N GLU A 111 -3.72 4.88 8.04
CA GLU A 111 -2.41 4.72 8.66
C GLU A 111 -1.45 4.09 7.67
N ALA A 112 -0.16 4.38 7.84
CA ALA A 112 0.90 3.77 7.06
C ALA A 112 2.12 3.55 7.96
N TRP A 113 2.74 2.39 7.83
CA TRP A 113 3.84 1.94 8.67
C TRP A 113 4.96 1.36 7.82
N LEU A 114 6.19 1.73 8.17
CA LEU A 114 7.39 1.29 7.46
C LEU A 114 8.17 0.30 8.31
N TRP A 115 8.62 -0.78 7.66
CA TRP A 115 9.46 -1.81 8.27
C TRP A 115 10.73 -1.99 7.45
N GLU A 116 11.87 -2.01 8.11
CA GLU A 116 13.12 -2.44 7.49
C GLU A 116 13.15 -3.96 7.42
N ARG A 117 13.74 -4.50 6.35
CA ARG A 117 13.74 -5.94 6.10
C ARG A 117 14.19 -6.76 7.30
N CYS A 118 15.35 -6.42 7.90
CA CYS A 118 15.89 -7.19 9.00
C CYS A 118 14.94 -7.25 10.20
N LYS A 119 14.31 -6.14 10.52
CA LYS A 119 13.34 -6.07 11.62
C LYS A 119 12.06 -6.83 11.31
N TYR A 120 11.63 -6.77 10.08
CA TYR A 120 10.45 -7.51 9.63
C TYR A 120 10.68 -9.02 9.73
N ILE A 121 11.84 -9.50 9.27
CA ILE A 121 12.20 -10.91 9.36
C ILE A 121 12.27 -11.35 10.80
N GLU A 122 12.94 -10.57 11.67
CA GLU A 122 13.04 -10.85 13.08
C GLU A 122 11.68 -10.99 13.76
N ALA A 123 10.75 -10.10 13.40
CA ALA A 123 9.42 -10.09 14.01
C ALA A 123 8.49 -11.15 13.46
N PHE A 124 8.55 -11.45 12.16
CA PHE A 124 7.47 -12.15 11.46
C PHE A 124 7.88 -13.40 10.68
N ASP A 125 9.17 -13.73 10.58
CA ASP A 125 9.57 -14.85 9.71
C ASP A 125 8.85 -16.17 10.07
N THR A 126 8.65 -16.42 11.35
CA THR A 126 7.99 -17.63 11.85
C THR A 126 6.50 -17.43 12.15
N VAL A 127 5.96 -16.26 11.87
CA VAL A 127 4.55 -15.93 12.14
C VAL A 127 3.74 -16.16 10.88
N GLU A 128 2.64 -16.92 10.98
CA GLU A 128 1.77 -17.20 9.83
C GLU A 128 0.83 -16.05 9.51
N ARG A 129 0.29 -15.40 10.54
CA ARG A 129 -0.69 -14.32 10.37
C ARG A 129 -0.20 -13.07 11.10
N ILE A 130 -0.14 -11.98 10.36
CA ILE A 130 0.27 -10.67 10.88
C ILE A 130 -0.98 -9.81 10.97
N SER A 131 -1.22 -9.22 12.15
CA SER A 131 -2.37 -8.35 12.38
C SER A 131 -1.99 -6.88 12.18
N PRO A 132 -3.00 -5.99 12.02
CA PRO A 132 -2.72 -4.55 12.03
C PRO A 132 -1.99 -4.08 13.29
N VAL A 133 -2.30 -4.65 14.46
CA VAL A 133 -1.61 -4.31 15.71
C VAL A 133 -0.11 -4.61 15.60
N ASP A 134 0.25 -5.75 14.99
CA ASP A 134 1.64 -6.13 14.78
C ASP A 134 2.35 -5.12 13.87
N MET A 135 1.71 -4.69 12.80
CA MET A 135 2.30 -3.74 11.84
C MET A 135 2.56 -2.38 12.48
N ARG A 136 1.75 -2.00 13.46
CA ARG A 136 1.91 -0.72 14.17
C ARG A 136 3.14 -0.64 15.07
N LYS A 137 3.92 -1.70 15.16
CA LYS A 137 5.21 -1.69 15.86
C LYS A 137 6.35 -1.18 14.97
N GLY A 138 6.09 -0.94 13.69
CA GLY A 138 7.04 -0.33 12.77
C GLY A 138 7.13 1.18 12.93
N ARG A 139 7.75 1.85 11.97
CA ARG A 139 7.85 3.31 11.95
C ARG A 139 6.61 3.92 11.30
N ARG A 140 5.96 4.81 12.00
CA ARG A 140 4.75 5.47 11.49
C ARG A 140 5.10 6.49 10.40
N LEU A 141 4.42 6.39 9.25
CA LEU A 141 4.52 7.36 8.17
C LEU A 141 3.30 8.29 8.15
N VAL A 142 2.12 7.77 8.51
CA VAL A 142 0.88 8.55 8.62
C VAL A 142 0.22 8.17 9.94
N SER A 143 -0.16 9.19 10.72
CA SER A 143 -0.87 8.96 11.98
C SER A 143 -2.27 8.42 11.72
N PRO A 144 -2.76 7.48 12.55
CA PRO A 144 -4.16 7.06 12.48
C PRO A 144 -5.09 8.25 12.68
N PRO A 145 -6.30 8.26 12.09
CA PRO A 145 -7.29 9.30 12.36
C PRO A 145 -7.74 9.24 13.82
N GLU A 146 -8.03 10.41 14.36
CA GLU A 146 -8.55 10.55 15.72
C GLU A 146 -9.99 10.08 15.85
#